data_07327ee04f30e649268c6579ce495938
#
_entry.id   07327ee04f30e649268c6579ce495938
#
_cell.length_a   1.000
_cell.length_b   1.000
_cell.length_c   1.000
_cell.angle_alpha   90.00
_cell.angle_beta   90.00
_cell.angle_gamma   90.00
#
_symmetry.space_group_name_H-M   'P 1'
#
loop_
_entity.id
_entity.type
_entity.pdbx_description
1 polymer ?
#
loop_
_entity_poly.entity_id
_entity_poly.type
_entity_poly.pdbx_seq_one_letter_code
_entity_poly.pdbx_strand_id
1 'polypeptide(L)'
;MKKGRRLCGLLVLLCVFLTACSAAAETEPVSISFMHGWGGSGADHVGMRELFAEFEAENPDIHIVYDTSPDLGIVMEKAADMLAVDKTPNIISTNGNVQYVSNATKKGVALDLTPYLQEDATFASDVSPQILQALQEPDGAVYTLPDAVEYIGYWYNASLFQQAGITDTGTPEGTVVLPQTWEEFWAACDALAEISPQTGAVPLQLQVSQMGFFLGARLAAASEDALSFMQKQTPVCRREDAELAVSELMRALAYDTQRGTAPDVRRNFFDGKSAIYIDGVWANTELAETTTKQEIRYAAFPGFSGETIAYANPATGYVISNDGSERQIDACVRFLKYMLSKDVQEQIVTKTHQAPSNPNISDTWIHEQVPVLADAVQVCKQADLQILTLYSVLPAKSSAQMDQLLEDLLRGKDVQQSVVSIIADLEQERE
;
A
#
# COMPACT_ATOMS: atom_id res chain seq x y z
N MET A 1 18.65 85.87 10.13
CA MET A 1 19.27 84.54 10.22
C MET A 1 18.35 83.55 10.93
N LYS A 2 17.08 83.31 10.49
CA LYS A 2 16.15 82.37 11.13
C LYS A 2 15.29 81.51 10.10
N LYS A 3 15.69 81.46 8.83
CA LYS A 3 14.95 80.68 7.79
C LYS A 3 15.66 79.39 7.33
N GLY A 4 16.92 79.12 7.74
CA GLY A 4 17.67 77.96 7.29
C GLY A 4 17.51 76.67 8.13
N ARG A 5 16.97 76.79 9.37
CA ARG A 5 16.90 75.64 10.30
C ARG A 5 15.65 74.75 10.18
N ARG A 6 14.59 75.17 9.46
CA ARG A 6 13.35 74.39 9.29
C ARG A 6 13.33 73.49 8.05
N LEU A 7 14.25 73.74 7.09
CA LEU A 7 14.33 72.91 5.87
C LEU A 7 15.13 71.63 6.07
N CYS A 8 16.13 71.63 6.96
CA CYS A 8 16.88 70.39 7.27
C CYS A 8 16.12 69.38 8.10
N GLY A 9 15.15 69.84 8.95
CA GLY A 9 14.35 68.90 9.74
C GLY A 9 13.31 68.14 8.92
N LEU A 10 12.81 68.71 7.82
CA LEU A 10 11.82 68.04 6.93
C LEU A 10 12.49 67.02 6.00
N LEU A 11 13.75 67.23 5.59
CA LEU A 11 14.48 66.25 4.74
C LEU A 11 14.89 65.02 5.51
N VAL A 12 15.23 65.12 6.79
CA VAL A 12 15.60 63.99 7.65
C VAL A 12 14.39 63.13 8.01
N LEU A 13 13.20 63.76 8.19
CA LEU A 13 11.96 62.99 8.42
C LEU A 13 11.45 62.26 7.15
N LEU A 14 11.70 62.80 5.95
CA LEU A 14 11.35 62.14 4.70
C LEU A 14 12.29 60.97 4.38
N CYS A 15 13.56 61.02 4.79
CA CYS A 15 14.47 59.88 4.62
C CYS A 15 14.22 58.70 5.58
N VAL A 16 13.63 58.97 6.77
CA VAL A 16 13.29 57.91 7.75
C VAL A 16 11.99 57.16 7.35
N PHE A 17 11.11 57.82 6.59
CA PHE A 17 9.89 57.12 6.05
C PHE A 17 10.13 56.30 4.77
N LEU A 18 11.28 56.50 4.08
CA LEU A 18 11.62 55.74 2.88
C LEU A 18 12.39 54.43 3.16
N THR A 19 12.86 54.23 4.40
CA THR A 19 13.55 53.00 4.80
C THR A 19 12.67 51.97 5.53
N ALA A 20 11.38 52.28 5.76
CA ALA A 20 10.42 51.39 6.44
C ALA A 20 9.47 50.62 5.50
N CYS A 21 9.67 50.73 4.18
CA CYS A 21 8.90 49.94 3.19
C CYS A 21 9.83 49.04 2.38
N SER A 22 10.73 48.31 3.07
CA SER A 22 11.17 47.00 2.59
C SER A 22 10.19 46.00 3.18
N ALA A 23 8.91 46.10 2.78
CA ALA A 23 8.03 44.97 2.84
C ALA A 23 8.75 43.88 2.02
N ALA A 24 9.16 42.82 2.66
CA ALA A 24 9.50 41.59 1.96
C ALA A 24 8.31 41.40 0.98
N ALA A 25 8.59 41.38 -0.32
CA ALA A 25 7.59 40.98 -1.27
C ALA A 25 7.17 39.57 -0.81
N GLU A 26 5.98 39.45 -0.24
CA GLU A 26 5.37 38.16 0.00
C GLU A 26 5.33 37.52 -1.39
N THR A 27 6.27 36.63 -1.65
CA THR A 27 6.24 35.83 -2.87
C THR A 27 4.96 35.02 -2.80
N GLU A 28 4.09 35.15 -3.80
CA GLU A 28 2.86 34.36 -3.84
C GLU A 28 3.17 32.89 -3.57
N PRO A 29 2.31 32.19 -2.79
CA PRO A 29 2.50 30.78 -2.51
C PRO A 29 2.72 29.99 -3.81
N VAL A 30 3.66 29.07 -3.77
CA VAL A 30 3.82 28.15 -4.88
C VAL A 30 2.67 27.16 -4.90
N SER A 31 2.01 27.02 -6.04
CA SER A 31 0.93 26.05 -6.20
C SER A 31 1.45 24.76 -6.81
N ILE A 32 1.17 23.62 -6.16
CA ILE A 32 1.46 22.28 -6.65
C ILE A 32 0.18 21.46 -6.75
N SER A 33 0.07 20.60 -7.76
CA SER A 33 -1.03 19.66 -7.92
C SER A 33 -0.65 18.30 -7.30
N PHE A 34 -1.56 17.77 -6.46
CA PHE A 34 -1.39 16.45 -5.83
C PHE A 34 -2.59 15.56 -6.15
N MET A 35 -2.29 14.42 -6.79
CA MET A 35 -3.29 13.40 -7.12
C MET A 35 -3.15 12.20 -6.19
N HIS A 36 -4.27 11.75 -5.57
CA HIS A 36 -4.24 10.65 -4.59
C HIS A 36 -5.59 9.95 -4.42
N GLY A 37 -5.55 8.71 -3.90
CA GLY A 37 -6.73 7.86 -3.63
C GLY A 37 -7.41 8.09 -2.27
N TRP A 38 -6.97 9.03 -1.44
CA TRP A 38 -7.47 9.24 -0.07
C TRP A 38 -8.75 10.11 -0.03
N GLY A 39 -9.67 9.93 -0.99
CA GLY A 39 -10.91 10.72 -1.12
C GLY A 39 -12.11 10.17 -0.33
N GLY A 40 -11.98 9.01 0.31
CA GLY A 40 -13.05 8.34 1.04
C GLY A 40 -13.36 8.95 2.42
N SER A 41 -14.34 8.37 3.10
CA SER A 41 -14.78 8.75 4.46
C SER A 41 -14.25 7.83 5.55
N GLY A 42 -13.49 6.78 5.22
CA GLY A 42 -12.84 5.91 6.19
C GLY A 42 -11.84 6.67 7.07
N ALA A 43 -11.58 6.18 8.28
CA ALA A 43 -10.69 6.83 9.23
C ALA A 43 -9.27 7.00 8.66
N ASP A 44 -8.78 6.02 7.93
CA ASP A 44 -7.50 6.04 7.21
C ASP A 44 -7.44 7.16 6.16
N HIS A 45 -8.48 7.30 5.32
CA HIS A 45 -8.58 8.37 4.34
C HIS A 45 -8.64 9.76 5.00
N VAL A 46 -9.39 9.89 6.09
CA VAL A 46 -9.50 11.15 6.85
C VAL A 46 -8.14 11.48 7.47
N GLY A 47 -7.50 10.50 8.12
CA GLY A 47 -6.19 10.66 8.76
C GLY A 47 -5.11 11.13 7.79
N MET A 48 -5.04 10.55 6.58
CA MET A 48 -4.09 11.01 5.55
C MET A 48 -4.35 12.46 5.13
N ARG A 49 -5.61 12.85 4.90
CA ARG A 49 -5.94 14.24 4.53
C ARG A 49 -5.67 15.24 5.64
N GLU A 50 -5.79 14.85 6.91
CA GLU A 50 -5.37 15.69 8.04
C GLU A 50 -3.87 15.98 7.98
N LEU A 51 -3.02 14.98 7.70
CA LEU A 51 -1.58 15.16 7.55
C LEU A 51 -1.24 16.11 6.38
N PHE A 52 -1.95 16.02 5.27
CA PHE A 52 -1.76 16.94 4.14
C PHE A 52 -2.13 18.37 4.52
N ALA A 53 -3.22 18.56 5.26
CA ALA A 53 -3.63 19.89 5.75
C ALA A 53 -2.66 20.44 6.81
N GLU A 54 -2.09 19.59 7.67
CA GLU A 54 -1.06 19.97 8.63
C GLU A 54 0.21 20.48 7.90
N PHE A 55 0.64 19.77 6.82
CA PHE A 55 1.75 20.25 5.99
C PHE A 55 1.49 21.63 5.40
N GLU A 56 0.31 21.91 4.83
CA GLU A 56 -0.01 23.25 4.29
C GLU A 56 -0.02 24.31 5.40
N ALA A 57 -0.52 23.98 6.59
CA ALA A 57 -0.53 24.90 7.72
C ALA A 57 0.90 25.27 8.21
N GLU A 58 1.83 24.31 8.16
CA GLU A 58 3.24 24.51 8.51
C GLU A 58 4.04 25.17 7.39
N ASN A 59 3.56 25.12 6.14
CA ASN A 59 4.22 25.66 4.96
C ASN A 59 3.32 26.67 4.21
N PRO A 60 3.06 27.88 4.78
CA PRO A 60 2.12 28.84 4.19
C PRO A 60 2.59 29.42 2.85
N ASP A 61 3.82 29.15 2.44
CA ASP A 61 4.38 29.47 1.12
C ASP A 61 4.06 28.42 0.05
N ILE A 62 3.37 27.32 0.42
CA ILE A 62 2.93 26.25 -0.47
C ILE A 62 1.40 26.16 -0.43
N HIS A 63 0.76 26.03 -1.60
CA HIS A 63 -0.64 25.71 -1.74
C HIS A 63 -0.83 24.44 -2.56
N ILE A 64 -1.57 23.47 -2.04
CA ILE A 64 -1.79 22.18 -2.70
C ILE A 64 -3.19 22.16 -3.36
N VAL A 65 -3.21 21.89 -4.66
CA VAL A 65 -4.44 21.64 -5.41
C VAL A 65 -4.66 20.14 -5.49
N TYR A 66 -5.62 19.64 -4.73
CA TYR A 66 -5.90 18.22 -4.65
C TYR A 66 -6.79 17.73 -5.79
N ASP A 67 -6.42 16.58 -6.37
CA ASP A 67 -7.22 15.80 -7.29
C ASP A 67 -7.39 14.39 -6.69
N THR A 68 -8.58 14.08 -6.19
CA THR A 68 -8.76 12.89 -5.35
C THR A 68 -10.04 12.12 -5.67
N SER A 69 -10.00 10.81 -5.47
CA SER A 69 -11.13 9.89 -5.50
C SER A 69 -11.02 8.90 -4.33
N PRO A 70 -12.12 8.36 -3.81
CA PRO A 70 -12.06 7.20 -2.92
C PRO A 70 -11.71 5.90 -3.66
N ASP A 71 -11.83 5.88 -4.98
CA ASP A 71 -11.49 4.75 -5.86
C ASP A 71 -10.12 5.00 -6.49
N LEU A 72 -9.14 4.21 -6.06
CA LEU A 72 -7.77 4.29 -6.54
C LEU A 72 -7.67 3.94 -8.03
N GLY A 73 -8.48 3.00 -8.52
CA GLY A 73 -8.50 2.62 -9.94
C GLY A 73 -8.80 3.84 -10.82
N ILE A 74 -9.80 4.64 -10.44
CA ILE A 74 -10.15 5.89 -11.13
C ILE A 74 -8.98 6.89 -11.11
N VAL A 75 -8.29 7.00 -9.97
CA VAL A 75 -7.11 7.90 -9.85
C VAL A 75 -6.01 7.46 -10.79
N MET A 76 -5.70 6.15 -10.82
CA MET A 76 -4.63 5.60 -11.65
C MET A 76 -4.95 5.64 -13.14
N GLU A 77 -6.19 5.39 -13.54
CA GLU A 77 -6.64 5.56 -14.94
C GLU A 77 -6.46 7.02 -15.40
N LYS A 78 -6.96 7.97 -14.61
CA LYS A 78 -6.80 9.39 -14.89
C LYS A 78 -5.32 9.82 -14.94
N ALA A 79 -4.50 9.32 -14.03
CA ALA A 79 -3.07 9.59 -14.00
C ALA A 79 -2.36 9.05 -15.26
N ALA A 80 -2.74 7.85 -15.72
CA ALA A 80 -2.21 7.27 -16.95
C ALA A 80 -2.61 8.08 -18.19
N ASP A 81 -3.86 8.54 -18.26
CA ASP A 81 -4.33 9.42 -19.34
C ASP A 81 -3.58 10.76 -19.37
N MET A 82 -3.39 11.37 -18.19
CA MET A 82 -2.62 12.60 -18.06
C MET A 82 -1.16 12.40 -18.46
N LEU A 83 -0.54 11.30 -18.04
CA LEU A 83 0.83 10.92 -18.46
C LEU A 83 0.93 10.75 -19.97
N ALA A 84 -0.07 10.16 -20.62
CA ALA A 84 -0.08 9.94 -22.06
C ALA A 84 -0.04 11.25 -22.87
N VAL A 85 -0.63 12.33 -22.33
CA VAL A 85 -0.71 13.64 -22.99
C VAL A 85 0.23 14.71 -22.40
N ASP A 86 1.26 14.30 -21.67
CA ASP A 86 2.27 15.17 -21.04
C ASP A 86 1.66 16.23 -20.09
N LYS A 87 0.68 15.82 -19.28
CA LYS A 87 0.01 16.67 -18.29
C LYS A 87 0.01 16.00 -16.92
N THR A 88 1.19 15.64 -16.47
CA THR A 88 1.34 14.98 -15.15
C THR A 88 1.06 15.93 -14.00
N PRO A 89 0.46 15.46 -12.87
CA PRO A 89 0.42 16.24 -11.64
C PRO A 89 1.85 16.46 -11.12
N ASN A 90 2.06 17.51 -10.32
CA ASN A 90 3.39 17.74 -9.71
C ASN A 90 3.80 16.59 -8.79
N ILE A 91 2.84 16.00 -8.07
CA ILE A 91 3.04 14.82 -7.24
C ILE A 91 1.83 13.90 -7.33
N ILE A 92 2.06 12.59 -7.28
CA ILE A 92 1.04 11.57 -7.23
C ILE A 92 1.39 10.52 -6.18
N SER A 93 0.40 10.11 -5.39
CA SER A 93 0.47 8.90 -4.58
C SER A 93 -0.01 7.72 -5.42
N THR A 94 0.88 6.78 -5.70
CA THR A 94 0.61 5.66 -6.62
C THR A 94 -0.03 4.45 -5.94
N ASN A 95 -0.04 4.41 -4.61
CA ASN A 95 -0.51 3.28 -3.81
C ASN A 95 -0.03 1.92 -4.36
N GLY A 96 1.28 1.82 -4.59
CA GLY A 96 1.89 0.60 -5.09
C GLY A 96 1.69 0.32 -6.60
N ASN A 97 1.12 1.26 -7.37
CA ASN A 97 0.96 1.08 -8.81
C ASN A 97 2.30 1.20 -9.55
N VAL A 98 3.01 0.07 -9.64
CA VAL A 98 4.31 -0.03 -10.32
C VAL A 98 4.24 0.30 -11.81
N GLN A 99 3.06 0.12 -12.43
CA GLN A 99 2.82 0.49 -13.83
C GLN A 99 3.02 1.98 -14.07
N TYR A 100 2.40 2.82 -13.23
CA TYR A 100 2.53 4.27 -13.36
C TYR A 100 3.99 4.69 -13.17
N VAL A 101 4.65 4.17 -12.12
CA VAL A 101 6.07 4.46 -11.85
C VAL A 101 6.94 4.10 -13.06
N SER A 102 6.81 2.88 -13.58
CA SER A 102 7.57 2.41 -14.74
C SER A 102 7.32 3.27 -16.00
N ASN A 103 6.07 3.63 -16.26
CA ASN A 103 5.73 4.44 -17.43
C ASN A 103 6.25 5.88 -17.31
N ALA A 104 6.13 6.48 -16.12
CA ALA A 104 6.63 7.83 -15.85
C ALA A 104 8.16 7.88 -15.94
N THR A 105 8.86 6.86 -15.43
CA THR A 105 10.32 6.71 -15.53
C THR A 105 10.76 6.54 -16.99
N LYS A 106 10.16 5.60 -17.73
CA LYS A 106 10.48 5.37 -19.15
C LYS A 106 10.23 6.59 -20.02
N LYS A 107 9.22 7.38 -19.70
CA LYS A 107 8.90 8.63 -20.39
C LYS A 107 9.83 9.78 -19.98
N GLY A 108 10.62 9.61 -18.93
CA GLY A 108 11.57 10.59 -18.41
C GLY A 108 10.91 11.76 -17.69
N VAL A 109 9.68 11.59 -17.16
CA VAL A 109 8.95 12.64 -16.43
C VAL A 109 9.00 12.45 -14.89
N ALA A 110 9.41 11.29 -14.42
CA ALA A 110 9.62 11.07 -12.98
C ALA A 110 10.92 11.75 -12.53
N LEU A 111 10.88 12.43 -11.39
CA LEU A 111 12.04 13.06 -10.76
C LEU A 111 12.93 11.98 -10.12
N ASP A 112 14.22 12.01 -10.43
CA ASP A 112 15.22 11.22 -9.70
C ASP A 112 15.41 11.80 -8.28
N LEU A 113 15.07 11.02 -7.28
CA LEU A 113 15.16 11.39 -5.86
C LEU A 113 16.55 11.14 -5.26
N THR A 114 17.44 10.44 -5.97
CA THR A 114 18.78 10.08 -5.50
C THR A 114 19.61 11.28 -5.06
N PRO A 115 19.66 12.41 -5.81
CA PRO A 115 20.41 13.60 -5.35
C PRO A 115 19.91 14.14 -4.02
N TYR A 116 18.60 14.17 -3.79
CA TYR A 116 17.99 14.68 -2.55
C TYR A 116 18.29 13.78 -1.35
N LEU A 117 18.36 12.44 -1.56
CA LEU A 117 18.80 11.50 -0.53
C LEU A 117 20.29 11.65 -0.21
N GLN A 118 21.13 11.97 -1.20
CA GLN A 118 22.58 12.16 -1.01
C GLN A 118 22.90 13.49 -0.31
N GLU A 119 22.12 14.54 -0.53
CA GLU A 119 22.32 15.87 0.01
C GLU A 119 21.79 16.04 1.43
N ASP A 120 20.78 15.24 1.82
CA ASP A 120 20.11 15.34 3.12
C ASP A 120 20.20 14.02 3.90
N ALA A 121 21.15 13.94 4.82
CA ALA A 121 21.38 12.75 5.63
C ALA A 121 20.18 12.40 6.56
N THR A 122 19.40 13.39 7.00
CA THR A 122 18.18 13.15 7.78
C THR A 122 17.15 12.47 6.93
N PHE A 123 16.86 13.02 5.76
CA PHE A 123 15.93 12.42 4.81
C PHE A 123 16.36 11.01 4.40
N ALA A 124 17.65 10.79 4.13
CA ALA A 124 18.17 9.46 3.82
C ALA A 124 17.97 8.47 4.98
N SER A 125 18.11 8.92 6.24
CA SER A 125 17.92 8.07 7.41
C SER A 125 16.45 7.71 7.69
N ASP A 126 15.51 8.47 7.14
CA ASP A 126 14.07 8.22 7.22
C ASP A 126 13.56 7.18 6.20
N VAL A 127 14.43 6.74 5.28
CA VAL A 127 14.11 5.71 4.29
C VAL A 127 14.85 4.42 4.60
N SER A 128 14.11 3.32 4.69
CA SER A 128 14.69 2.00 4.95
C SER A 128 15.67 1.57 3.85
N PRO A 129 16.88 1.07 4.17
CA PRO A 129 17.81 0.54 3.19
C PRO A 129 17.21 -0.60 2.34
N GLN A 130 16.32 -1.42 2.92
CA GLN A 130 15.64 -2.51 2.20
C GLN A 130 14.66 -1.95 1.17
N ILE A 131 13.93 -0.88 1.52
CA ILE A 131 13.04 -0.17 0.59
C ILE A 131 13.85 0.44 -0.56
N LEU A 132 14.95 1.13 -0.24
CA LEU A 132 15.83 1.70 -1.27
C LEU A 132 16.34 0.62 -2.23
N GLN A 133 16.81 -0.51 -1.69
CA GLN A 133 17.29 -1.62 -2.52
C GLN A 133 16.19 -2.19 -3.43
N ALA A 134 14.94 -2.26 -2.94
CA ALA A 134 13.82 -2.79 -3.71
C ALA A 134 13.33 -1.85 -4.82
N LEU A 135 13.50 -0.53 -4.64
CA LEU A 135 13.01 0.52 -5.54
C LEU A 135 14.10 1.11 -6.46
N GLN A 136 15.36 0.81 -6.20
CA GLN A 136 16.47 1.33 -6.98
C GLN A 136 16.50 0.69 -8.37
N GLU A 137 16.54 1.54 -9.39
CA GLU A 137 16.72 1.10 -10.77
C GLU A 137 18.17 0.59 -11.01
N PRO A 138 18.43 -0.16 -12.09
CA PRO A 138 19.77 -0.71 -12.39
C PRO A 138 20.89 0.33 -12.49
N ASP A 139 20.56 1.58 -12.82
CA ASP A 139 21.50 2.72 -12.90
C ASP A 139 21.73 3.40 -11.53
N GLY A 140 21.04 2.96 -10.49
CA GLY A 140 21.12 3.48 -9.15
C GLY A 140 20.12 4.59 -8.83
N ALA A 141 19.27 5.00 -9.76
CA ALA A 141 18.27 6.04 -9.55
C ALA A 141 17.06 5.52 -8.75
N VAL A 142 16.40 6.43 -8.01
CA VAL A 142 15.19 6.17 -7.22
C VAL A 142 14.12 7.16 -7.62
N TYR A 143 12.99 6.69 -8.14
CA TYR A 143 11.91 7.53 -8.67
C TYR A 143 10.64 7.57 -7.83
N THR A 144 10.58 6.77 -6.78
CA THR A 144 9.44 6.72 -5.85
C THR A 144 9.91 6.34 -4.46
N LEU A 145 9.25 6.88 -3.44
CA LEU A 145 9.47 6.51 -2.03
C LEU A 145 8.12 6.33 -1.35
N PRO A 146 7.90 5.21 -0.63
CA PRO A 146 6.65 4.90 0.02
C PRO A 146 6.58 5.47 1.43
N ASP A 147 5.38 5.82 1.88
CA ASP A 147 5.08 6.19 3.25
C ASP A 147 4.62 5.02 4.13
N ALA A 148 4.43 3.84 3.53
CA ALA A 148 4.03 2.64 4.24
C ALA A 148 4.66 1.37 3.63
N VAL A 149 4.66 0.28 4.38
CA VAL A 149 4.99 -1.07 3.89
C VAL A 149 3.71 -1.91 3.88
N GLU A 150 3.42 -2.54 2.75
CA GLU A 150 2.31 -3.48 2.63
C GLU A 150 2.73 -4.85 3.16
N TYR A 151 2.36 -5.13 4.40
CA TYR A 151 2.42 -6.47 4.96
C TYR A 151 1.08 -7.16 4.72
N ILE A 152 1.08 -8.31 4.02
CA ILE A 152 -0.14 -9.05 3.69
C ILE A 152 -0.01 -10.52 4.10
N GLY A 153 -1.05 -11.02 4.74
CA GLY A 153 -1.28 -12.39 5.13
C GLY A 153 -2.79 -12.66 5.09
N TYR A 154 -3.32 -13.22 6.15
CA TYR A 154 -4.78 -13.34 6.29
C TYR A 154 -5.24 -13.13 7.73
N TRP A 155 -6.36 -12.46 7.86
CA TRP A 155 -7.12 -12.35 9.08
C TRP A 155 -7.97 -13.60 9.26
N TYR A 156 -8.09 -14.10 10.50
CA TYR A 156 -8.96 -15.22 10.79
C TYR A 156 -9.76 -15.01 12.07
N ASN A 157 -10.96 -15.58 12.07
CA ASN A 157 -11.85 -15.55 13.23
C ASN A 157 -11.55 -16.78 14.10
N ALA A 158 -10.79 -16.58 15.17
CA ALA A 158 -10.38 -17.66 16.07
C ALA A 158 -11.59 -18.37 16.70
N SER A 159 -12.69 -17.66 16.97
CA SER A 159 -13.90 -18.28 17.52
C SER A 159 -14.55 -19.26 16.54
N LEU A 160 -14.56 -18.97 15.24
CA LEU A 160 -15.06 -19.89 14.20
C LEU A 160 -14.12 -21.08 14.00
N PHE A 161 -12.80 -20.85 14.04
CA PHE A 161 -11.80 -21.92 14.00
C PHE A 161 -11.96 -22.89 15.17
N GLN A 162 -12.18 -22.38 16.39
CA GLN A 162 -12.45 -23.20 17.57
C GLN A 162 -13.76 -23.99 17.42
N GLN A 163 -14.83 -23.37 16.94
CA GLN A 163 -16.10 -24.03 16.69
C GLN A 163 -15.98 -25.15 15.64
N ALA A 164 -15.11 -24.96 14.64
CA ALA A 164 -14.82 -25.98 13.62
C ALA A 164 -13.84 -27.08 14.10
N GLY A 165 -13.39 -27.01 15.38
CA GLY A 165 -12.46 -27.98 15.92
C GLY A 165 -11.02 -27.85 15.43
N ILE A 166 -10.65 -26.71 14.84
CA ILE A 166 -9.28 -26.42 14.38
C ILE A 166 -8.46 -25.95 15.57
N THR A 167 -8.22 -26.85 16.51
CA THR A 167 -7.58 -26.54 17.81
C THR A 167 -6.61 -27.63 18.22
N ASP A 168 -5.62 -27.24 19.01
CA ASP A 168 -4.76 -28.18 19.72
C ASP A 168 -5.55 -28.86 20.86
N THR A 169 -5.81 -30.15 20.71
CA THR A 169 -6.49 -30.96 21.71
C THR A 169 -5.66 -31.19 22.97
N GLY A 170 -4.36 -30.86 22.94
CA GLY A 170 -3.43 -30.97 24.07
C GLY A 170 -3.44 -29.76 25.00
N THR A 171 -4.09 -28.66 24.64
CA THR A 171 -4.18 -27.46 25.46
C THR A 171 -5.56 -27.33 26.13
N PRO A 172 -5.65 -26.92 27.43
CA PRO A 172 -6.91 -26.83 28.16
C PRO A 172 -7.90 -25.80 27.57
N GLU A 173 -7.43 -24.84 26.76
CA GLU A 173 -8.22 -23.70 26.26
C GLU A 173 -8.58 -23.81 24.79
N GLY A 174 -8.22 -24.93 24.11
CA GLY A 174 -8.51 -25.09 22.68
C GLY A 174 -7.82 -24.03 21.81
N THR A 175 -6.52 -23.86 21.98
CA THR A 175 -5.74 -22.94 21.18
C THR A 175 -5.87 -23.28 19.69
N VAL A 176 -6.15 -22.29 18.86
CA VAL A 176 -6.25 -22.49 17.40
C VAL A 176 -4.89 -22.96 16.86
N VAL A 177 -4.92 -24.03 16.06
CA VAL A 177 -3.76 -24.52 15.29
C VAL A 177 -3.84 -23.96 13.88
N LEU A 178 -2.88 -23.13 13.53
CA LEU A 178 -2.81 -22.57 12.19
C LEU A 178 -2.26 -23.61 11.19
N PRO A 179 -2.81 -23.65 9.96
CA PRO A 179 -2.31 -24.50 8.89
C PRO A 179 -0.83 -24.23 8.60
N GLN A 180 -0.03 -25.28 8.56
CA GLN A 180 1.39 -25.22 8.19
C GLN A 180 1.61 -25.59 6.73
N THR A 181 0.63 -26.24 6.09
CA THR A 181 0.63 -26.64 4.69
C THR A 181 -0.65 -26.20 3.99
N TRP A 182 -0.63 -26.13 2.68
CA TRP A 182 -1.85 -25.84 1.90
C TRP A 182 -2.89 -26.97 2.01
N GLU A 183 -2.45 -28.20 2.24
CA GLU A 183 -3.39 -29.31 2.52
C GLU A 183 -4.14 -29.07 3.83
N GLU A 184 -3.44 -28.65 4.88
CA GLU A 184 -4.05 -28.27 6.16
C GLU A 184 -4.92 -27.00 6.04
N PHE A 185 -4.52 -26.04 5.21
CA PHE A 185 -5.35 -24.86 4.92
C PHE A 185 -6.68 -25.26 4.30
N TRP A 186 -6.66 -26.17 3.35
CA TRP A 186 -7.88 -26.68 2.75
C TRP A 186 -8.71 -27.54 3.71
N ALA A 187 -8.07 -28.35 4.54
CA ALA A 187 -8.77 -29.10 5.58
C ALA A 187 -9.46 -28.14 6.59
N ALA A 188 -8.82 -27.03 6.93
CA ALA A 188 -9.45 -26.01 7.75
C ALA A 188 -10.64 -25.34 7.03
N CYS A 189 -10.55 -25.04 5.75
CA CYS A 189 -11.68 -24.53 4.95
C CYS A 189 -12.85 -25.52 4.90
N ASP A 190 -12.56 -26.82 4.73
CA ASP A 190 -13.58 -27.88 4.74
C ASP A 190 -14.29 -27.96 6.10
N ALA A 191 -13.53 -27.96 7.20
CA ALA A 191 -14.11 -27.96 8.55
C ALA A 191 -14.95 -26.70 8.84
N LEU A 192 -14.52 -25.54 8.36
CA LEU A 192 -15.30 -24.29 8.45
C LEU A 192 -16.59 -24.37 7.61
N ALA A 193 -16.54 -25.02 6.44
CA ALA A 193 -17.73 -25.22 5.60
C ALA A 193 -18.75 -26.11 6.28
N GLU A 194 -18.34 -27.13 7.06
CA GLU A 194 -19.23 -28.01 7.81
C GLU A 194 -20.06 -27.25 8.86
N ILE A 195 -19.51 -26.21 9.46
CA ILE A 195 -20.24 -25.39 10.46
C ILE A 195 -21.00 -24.20 9.85
N SER A 196 -20.83 -23.93 8.55
CA SER A 196 -21.50 -22.81 7.87
C SER A 196 -23.03 -22.81 8.00
N PRO A 197 -23.74 -23.96 7.92
CA PRO A 197 -25.20 -23.99 8.11
C PRO A 197 -25.66 -23.54 9.50
N GLN A 198 -24.83 -23.69 10.54
CA GLN A 198 -25.13 -23.32 11.91
C GLN A 198 -24.72 -21.88 12.23
N THR A 199 -23.60 -21.45 11.71
CA THR A 199 -22.99 -20.13 12.00
C THR A 199 -23.45 -19.04 11.03
N GLY A 200 -23.84 -19.41 9.81
CA GLY A 200 -24.10 -18.48 8.70
C GLY A 200 -22.83 -17.88 8.10
N ALA A 201 -21.65 -18.28 8.60
CA ALA A 201 -20.36 -17.82 8.08
C ALA A 201 -19.84 -18.77 7.01
N VAL A 202 -19.28 -18.21 5.93
CA VAL A 202 -18.55 -18.98 4.91
C VAL A 202 -17.08 -19.13 5.31
N PRO A 203 -16.34 -20.14 4.82
CA PRO A 203 -14.92 -20.28 5.10
C PRO A 203 -14.09 -19.05 4.73
N LEU A 204 -14.27 -18.55 3.51
CA LEU A 204 -13.60 -17.32 3.03
C LEU A 204 -14.43 -16.64 1.94
N GLN A 205 -14.23 -15.34 1.79
CA GLN A 205 -14.76 -14.53 0.69
C GLN A 205 -13.63 -13.78 0.00
N LEU A 206 -13.72 -13.64 -1.32
CA LEU A 206 -12.69 -13.00 -2.13
C LEU A 206 -13.32 -11.95 -3.05
N GLN A 207 -12.69 -10.78 -3.10
CA GLN A 207 -12.82 -9.79 -4.18
C GLN A 207 -11.55 -9.81 -5.03
N VAL A 208 -11.47 -8.99 -6.06
CA VAL A 208 -10.36 -8.98 -7.02
C VAL A 208 -8.99 -8.84 -6.33
N SER A 209 -8.84 -7.89 -5.41
CA SER A 209 -7.59 -7.69 -4.67
C SER A 209 -7.20 -8.91 -3.84
N GLN A 210 -8.15 -9.49 -3.10
CA GLN A 210 -7.91 -10.71 -2.30
C GLN A 210 -7.58 -11.91 -3.17
N MET A 211 -8.18 -12.02 -4.37
CA MET A 211 -7.82 -13.03 -5.36
C MET A 211 -6.38 -12.88 -5.82
N GLY A 212 -5.92 -11.65 -6.06
CA GLY A 212 -4.53 -11.36 -6.41
C GLY A 212 -3.55 -11.75 -5.30
N PHE A 213 -3.86 -11.46 -4.05
CA PHE A 213 -3.05 -11.86 -2.89
C PHE A 213 -3.05 -13.38 -2.69
N PHE A 214 -4.22 -14.03 -2.77
CA PHE A 214 -4.28 -15.49 -2.71
C PHE A 214 -3.46 -16.14 -3.81
N LEU A 215 -3.63 -15.67 -5.05
CA LEU A 215 -2.95 -16.23 -6.23
C LEU A 215 -1.43 -16.11 -6.10
N GLY A 216 -0.93 -14.95 -5.69
CA GLY A 216 0.52 -14.74 -5.49
C GLY A 216 1.10 -15.59 -4.36
N ALA A 217 0.42 -15.69 -3.20
CA ALA A 217 0.86 -16.55 -2.09
C ALA A 217 0.86 -18.03 -2.49
N ARG A 218 -0.20 -18.46 -3.20
CA ARG A 218 -0.30 -19.85 -3.64
C ARG A 218 0.72 -20.19 -4.74
N LEU A 219 1.00 -19.22 -5.62
CA LEU A 219 2.05 -19.34 -6.62
C LEU A 219 3.42 -19.48 -5.97
N ALA A 220 3.77 -18.61 -5.01
CA ALA A 220 5.03 -18.69 -4.26
C ALA A 220 5.20 -20.04 -3.55
N ALA A 221 4.11 -20.64 -3.11
CA ALA A 221 4.09 -21.96 -2.46
C ALA A 221 3.98 -23.13 -3.45
N ALA A 222 4.09 -22.92 -4.75
CA ALA A 222 4.02 -24.01 -5.72
C ALA A 222 5.38 -24.72 -5.89
N SER A 223 6.48 -23.97 -5.90
CA SER A 223 7.84 -24.48 -6.07
C SER A 223 8.89 -23.42 -5.72
N GLU A 224 10.18 -23.82 -5.60
CA GLU A 224 11.30 -22.89 -5.43
C GLU A 224 11.43 -21.91 -6.61
N ASP A 225 11.16 -22.34 -7.84
CA ASP A 225 11.19 -21.49 -9.03
C ASP A 225 10.09 -20.42 -8.97
N ALA A 226 8.87 -20.81 -8.58
CA ALA A 226 7.75 -19.89 -8.42
C ALA A 226 7.97 -18.91 -7.25
N LEU A 227 8.59 -19.36 -6.16
CA LEU A 227 9.02 -18.46 -5.07
C LEU A 227 10.04 -17.45 -5.57
N SER A 228 11.07 -17.88 -6.32
CA SER A 228 12.07 -16.98 -6.91
C SER A 228 11.43 -15.95 -7.88
N PHE A 229 10.39 -16.36 -8.61
CA PHE A 229 9.59 -15.45 -9.43
C PHE A 229 8.86 -14.41 -8.56
N MET A 230 8.17 -14.83 -7.51
CA MET A 230 7.45 -13.94 -6.59
C MET A 230 8.38 -13.03 -5.75
N GLN A 231 9.66 -13.37 -5.67
CA GLN A 231 10.71 -12.52 -5.09
C GLN A 231 11.45 -11.65 -6.14
N LYS A 232 11.00 -11.68 -7.39
CA LYS A 232 11.61 -10.94 -8.53
C LYS A 232 13.08 -11.31 -8.80
N GLN A 233 13.48 -12.52 -8.39
CA GLN A 233 14.84 -13.07 -8.64
C GLN A 233 14.94 -13.70 -10.03
N THR A 234 13.84 -14.19 -10.58
CA THR A 234 13.72 -14.67 -11.95
C THR A 234 12.53 -14.00 -12.66
N PRO A 235 12.62 -13.73 -13.96
CA PRO A 235 11.49 -13.21 -14.73
C PRO A 235 10.53 -14.30 -15.23
N VAL A 236 10.82 -15.57 -15.00
CA VAL A 236 10.10 -16.71 -15.57
C VAL A 236 9.32 -17.44 -14.48
N CYS A 237 8.03 -17.67 -14.74
CA CYS A 237 7.19 -18.57 -13.97
C CYS A 237 6.85 -19.78 -14.82
N ARG A 238 6.97 -20.98 -14.25
CA ARG A 238 6.58 -22.20 -14.96
C ARG A 238 5.06 -22.29 -15.10
N ARG A 239 4.60 -22.72 -16.27
CA ARG A 239 3.17 -22.84 -16.55
C ARG A 239 2.45 -23.76 -15.57
N GLU A 240 3.10 -24.87 -15.18
CA GLU A 240 2.53 -25.84 -14.22
C GLU A 240 2.28 -25.22 -12.84
N ASP A 241 3.15 -24.32 -12.37
CA ASP A 241 2.98 -23.59 -11.11
C ASP A 241 1.83 -22.59 -11.20
N ALA A 242 1.70 -21.89 -12.32
CA ALA A 242 0.59 -20.98 -12.59
C ALA A 242 -0.75 -21.76 -12.68
N GLU A 243 -0.79 -22.89 -13.36
CA GLU A 243 -1.97 -23.76 -13.48
C GLU A 243 -2.41 -24.26 -12.09
N LEU A 244 -1.47 -24.69 -11.25
CA LEU A 244 -1.76 -25.10 -9.88
C LEU A 244 -2.37 -23.96 -9.08
N ALA A 245 -1.74 -22.78 -9.08
CA ALA A 245 -2.21 -21.64 -8.32
C ALA A 245 -3.61 -21.18 -8.77
N VAL A 246 -3.87 -21.14 -10.09
CA VAL A 246 -5.19 -20.78 -10.64
C VAL A 246 -6.23 -21.83 -10.30
N SER A 247 -5.90 -23.13 -10.37
CA SER A 247 -6.85 -24.20 -10.01
C SER A 247 -7.25 -24.12 -8.53
N GLU A 248 -6.31 -23.75 -7.65
CA GLU A 248 -6.60 -23.58 -6.23
C GLU A 248 -7.31 -22.25 -5.91
N LEU A 249 -7.11 -21.21 -6.70
CA LEU A 249 -7.95 -20.01 -6.65
C LEU A 249 -9.42 -20.37 -6.98
N MET A 250 -9.64 -21.22 -7.98
CA MET A 250 -11.00 -21.68 -8.29
C MET A 250 -11.61 -22.52 -7.16
N ARG A 251 -10.78 -23.31 -6.45
CA ARG A 251 -11.20 -24.00 -5.23
C ARG A 251 -11.58 -23.01 -4.13
N ALA A 252 -10.76 -21.98 -3.90
CA ALA A 252 -11.06 -20.94 -2.93
C ALA A 252 -12.39 -20.23 -3.22
N LEU A 253 -12.63 -19.88 -4.48
CA LEU A 253 -13.90 -19.27 -4.92
C LEU A 253 -15.13 -20.19 -4.73
N ALA A 254 -14.95 -21.51 -4.67
CA ALA A 254 -16.05 -22.43 -4.44
C ALA A 254 -16.56 -22.42 -2.98
N TYR A 255 -15.76 -21.98 -2.02
CA TYR A 255 -16.19 -21.80 -0.62
C TYR A 255 -17.03 -20.52 -0.43
N ASP A 256 -16.94 -19.55 -1.32
CA ASP A 256 -17.76 -18.34 -1.28
C ASP A 256 -19.14 -18.60 -1.91
N THR A 257 -20.07 -19.12 -1.12
CA THR A 257 -21.46 -19.35 -1.55
C THR A 257 -22.25 -18.06 -1.76
N GLN A 258 -21.70 -16.91 -1.35
CA GLN A 258 -22.30 -15.58 -1.49
C GLN A 258 -21.59 -14.73 -2.55
N ARG A 259 -20.76 -15.35 -3.37
CA ARG A 259 -19.93 -14.69 -4.39
C ARG A 259 -20.75 -13.75 -5.28
N GLY A 260 -20.24 -12.53 -5.43
CA GLY A 260 -20.86 -11.50 -6.26
C GLY A 260 -22.12 -10.85 -5.68
N THR A 261 -22.59 -11.27 -4.51
CA THR A 261 -23.75 -10.68 -3.82
C THR A 261 -23.38 -9.87 -2.59
N ALA A 262 -22.17 -10.05 -2.07
CA ALA A 262 -21.66 -9.31 -0.91
C ALA A 262 -21.09 -7.98 -1.38
N PRO A 263 -21.65 -6.83 -0.96
CA PRO A 263 -21.17 -5.52 -1.38
C PRO A 263 -19.83 -5.16 -0.74
N ASP A 264 -19.46 -5.81 0.37
CA ASP A 264 -18.27 -5.48 1.15
C ASP A 264 -17.76 -6.74 1.89
N VAL A 265 -16.76 -7.38 1.31
CA VAL A 265 -16.15 -8.62 1.86
C VAL A 265 -15.41 -8.33 3.17
N ARG A 266 -14.75 -7.16 3.28
CA ARG A 266 -14.07 -6.74 4.51
C ARG A 266 -15.08 -6.63 5.65
N ARG A 267 -16.14 -5.89 5.45
CA ARG A 267 -17.20 -5.73 6.45
C ARG A 267 -17.83 -7.06 6.85
N ASN A 268 -18.08 -7.94 5.88
CA ASN A 268 -18.63 -9.27 6.16
C ASN A 268 -17.74 -10.09 7.09
N PHE A 269 -16.43 -10.03 6.90
CA PHE A 269 -15.49 -10.71 7.78
C PHE A 269 -15.57 -10.17 9.21
N PHE A 270 -15.49 -8.87 9.39
CA PHE A 270 -15.55 -8.24 10.72
C PHE A 270 -16.93 -8.37 11.37
N ASP A 271 -18.01 -8.56 10.61
CA ASP A 271 -19.33 -8.92 11.08
C ASP A 271 -19.48 -10.43 11.38
N GLY A 272 -18.44 -11.26 11.17
CA GLY A 272 -18.43 -12.69 11.43
C GLY A 272 -19.14 -13.55 10.41
N LYS A 273 -19.34 -13.05 9.20
CA LYS A 273 -19.98 -13.77 8.08
C LYS A 273 -18.97 -14.55 7.23
N SER A 274 -17.69 -14.39 7.48
CA SER A 274 -16.64 -15.23 6.90
C SER A 274 -15.57 -15.53 7.96
N ALA A 275 -14.90 -16.68 7.85
CA ALA A 275 -13.94 -17.14 8.84
C ALA A 275 -12.51 -16.70 8.52
N ILE A 276 -12.20 -16.52 7.24
CA ILE A 276 -10.89 -16.09 6.72
C ILE A 276 -11.10 -14.88 5.82
N TYR A 277 -10.22 -13.88 5.97
CA TYR A 277 -10.15 -12.69 5.11
C TYR A 277 -8.70 -12.40 4.74
N ILE A 278 -8.39 -12.54 3.45
CA ILE A 278 -7.06 -12.31 2.92
C ILE A 278 -6.91 -10.82 2.65
N ASP A 279 -6.11 -10.13 3.44
CA ASP A 279 -5.83 -8.71 3.26
C ASP A 279 -4.59 -8.30 4.06
N GLY A 280 -4.16 -7.07 3.87
CA GLY A 280 -3.05 -6.49 4.60
C GLY A 280 -3.38 -6.11 6.03
N VAL A 281 -2.32 -5.71 6.72
CA VAL A 281 -2.40 -5.30 8.13
C VAL A 281 -3.28 -4.06 8.33
N TRP A 282 -3.43 -3.20 7.31
CA TRP A 282 -4.28 -2.00 7.33
C TRP A 282 -5.78 -2.28 7.59
N ALA A 283 -6.25 -3.51 7.33
CA ALA A 283 -7.64 -3.87 7.63
C ALA A 283 -7.97 -3.82 9.13
N ASN A 284 -6.96 -3.71 10.00
CA ASN A 284 -7.17 -3.59 11.45
C ASN A 284 -7.96 -2.34 11.88
N THR A 285 -8.07 -1.31 11.03
CA THR A 285 -8.92 -0.14 11.31
C THR A 285 -10.37 -0.51 11.55
N GLU A 286 -10.89 -1.52 10.84
CA GLU A 286 -12.26 -2.03 11.02
C GLU A 286 -12.48 -2.68 12.40
N LEU A 287 -11.43 -3.24 13.02
CA LEU A 287 -11.55 -3.84 14.35
C LEU A 287 -11.95 -2.82 15.44
N ALA A 288 -11.49 -1.58 15.31
CA ALA A 288 -11.84 -0.50 16.24
C ALA A 288 -13.32 -0.10 16.10
N GLU A 289 -13.92 -0.33 14.94
CA GLU A 289 -15.29 0.05 14.61
C GLU A 289 -16.30 -1.09 14.83
N THR A 290 -15.82 -2.35 14.96
CA THR A 290 -16.72 -3.49 15.13
C THR A 290 -17.31 -3.55 16.53
N THR A 291 -18.60 -3.83 16.62
CA THR A 291 -19.29 -4.12 17.88
C THR A 291 -19.28 -5.61 18.23
N THR A 292 -18.72 -6.45 17.36
CA THR A 292 -18.68 -7.90 17.53
C THR A 292 -17.57 -8.30 18.49
N LYS A 293 -17.89 -9.19 19.45
CA LYS A 293 -16.92 -9.74 20.42
C LYS A 293 -16.14 -10.92 19.81
N GLN A 294 -15.83 -10.87 18.54
CA GLN A 294 -15.11 -11.95 17.89
C GLN A 294 -13.61 -11.82 18.12
N GLU A 295 -12.97 -12.93 18.34
CA GLU A 295 -11.53 -12.99 18.47
C GLU A 295 -10.90 -13.05 17.07
N ILE A 296 -10.51 -11.88 16.55
CA ILE A 296 -9.86 -11.73 15.26
C ILE A 296 -8.35 -11.73 15.46
N ARG A 297 -7.65 -12.52 14.67
CA ARG A 297 -6.19 -12.65 14.67
C ARG A 297 -5.64 -12.64 13.26
N TYR A 298 -4.31 -12.55 13.15
CA TYR A 298 -3.62 -12.50 11.87
C TYR A 298 -2.65 -13.67 11.71
N ALA A 299 -2.46 -14.14 10.46
CA ALA A 299 -1.57 -15.25 10.15
C ALA A 299 -0.88 -15.05 8.80
N ALA A 300 0.31 -15.65 8.66
CA ALA A 300 1.01 -15.82 7.40
C ALA A 300 0.45 -17.04 6.62
N PHE A 301 0.65 -17.08 5.31
CA PHE A 301 0.27 -18.21 4.47
C PHE A 301 1.21 -19.41 4.67
N PRO A 302 0.75 -20.63 4.45
CA PRO A 302 1.63 -21.80 4.33
C PRO A 302 2.55 -21.69 3.12
N GLY A 303 3.79 -22.14 3.27
CA GLY A 303 4.74 -22.32 2.19
C GLY A 303 4.58 -23.67 1.47
N PHE A 304 5.63 -24.11 0.76
CA PHE A 304 5.60 -25.35 -0.01
C PHE A 304 6.15 -26.56 0.77
N SER A 305 6.93 -26.35 1.84
CA SER A 305 7.49 -27.44 2.64
C SER A 305 7.44 -27.22 4.17
N GLY A 306 6.47 -26.40 4.62
CA GLY A 306 6.23 -26.14 6.04
C GLY A 306 6.73 -24.78 6.51
N GLU A 307 7.32 -23.99 5.62
CA GLU A 307 7.61 -22.57 5.90
C GLU A 307 6.33 -21.73 5.89
N THR A 308 6.46 -20.53 6.42
CA THR A 308 5.41 -19.50 6.33
C THR A 308 5.78 -18.45 5.28
N ILE A 309 4.77 -17.96 4.54
CA ILE A 309 4.90 -16.91 3.53
C ILE A 309 4.08 -15.70 3.93
N ALA A 310 4.67 -14.51 3.85
CA ALA A 310 3.94 -13.24 3.93
C ALA A 310 4.45 -12.27 2.87
N TYR A 311 3.60 -11.31 2.53
CA TYR A 311 4.03 -10.20 1.70
C TYR A 311 4.72 -9.13 2.55
N ALA A 312 5.80 -8.57 1.99
CA ALA A 312 6.45 -7.35 2.47
C ALA A 312 6.79 -6.50 1.25
N ASN A 313 5.83 -5.71 0.81
CA ASN A 313 5.92 -4.94 -0.42
C ASN A 313 6.14 -3.46 -0.08
N PRO A 314 7.15 -2.77 -0.69
CA PRO A 314 7.23 -1.31 -0.62
C PRO A 314 5.99 -0.75 -1.31
N ALA A 315 5.09 -0.18 -0.50
CA ALA A 315 3.74 0.03 -0.95
C ALA A 315 3.54 1.33 -1.73
N THR A 316 2.87 2.19 -1.09
CA THR A 316 2.43 3.49 -1.57
C THR A 316 3.62 4.38 -1.82
N GLY A 317 3.95 4.59 -3.08
CA GLY A 317 5.04 5.50 -3.44
C GLY A 317 4.52 6.84 -3.93
N TYR A 318 5.24 7.89 -3.60
CA TYR A 318 5.06 9.20 -4.19
C TYR A 318 5.97 9.35 -5.39
N VAL A 319 5.41 9.71 -6.54
CA VAL A 319 6.16 10.10 -7.74
C VAL A 319 6.02 11.60 -7.91
N ILE A 320 7.14 12.30 -8.02
CA ILE A 320 7.21 13.72 -8.31
C ILE A 320 7.51 13.89 -9.81
N SER A 321 6.80 14.81 -10.48
CA SER A 321 7.09 15.16 -11.86
C SER A 321 8.29 16.09 -11.94
N ASN A 322 9.17 15.88 -12.92
CA ASN A 322 10.34 16.72 -13.15
C ASN A 322 10.09 17.92 -14.10
N ASP A 323 8.84 18.06 -14.61
CA ASP A 323 8.46 19.15 -15.52
C ASP A 323 7.96 20.41 -14.81
N GLY A 324 7.91 20.39 -13.48
CA GLY A 324 7.61 21.55 -12.64
C GLY A 324 8.73 22.60 -12.63
N SER A 325 8.39 23.83 -12.26
CA SER A 325 9.41 24.84 -11.93
C SER A 325 10.26 24.40 -10.73
N GLU A 326 11.47 24.93 -10.57
CA GLU A 326 12.34 24.63 -9.42
C GLU A 326 11.61 24.82 -8.07
N ARG A 327 10.79 25.88 -7.94
CA ARG A 327 9.98 26.11 -6.73
C ARG A 327 8.91 25.02 -6.51
N GLN A 328 8.30 24.50 -7.58
CA GLN A 328 7.32 23.40 -7.48
C GLN A 328 7.99 22.10 -7.12
N ILE A 329 9.13 21.79 -7.72
CA ILE A 329 9.92 20.60 -7.38
C ILE A 329 10.37 20.65 -5.92
N ASP A 330 10.90 21.81 -5.45
CA ASP A 330 11.28 22.01 -4.04
C ASP A 330 10.08 21.79 -3.09
N ALA A 331 8.92 22.36 -3.43
CA ALA A 331 7.71 22.17 -2.63
C ALA A 331 7.27 20.71 -2.56
N CYS A 332 7.33 19.95 -3.67
CA CYS A 332 7.03 18.53 -3.71
C CYS A 332 8.03 17.70 -2.89
N VAL A 333 9.31 18.02 -2.99
CA VAL A 333 10.34 17.33 -2.20
C VAL A 333 10.19 17.64 -0.71
N ARG A 334 9.84 18.88 -0.32
CA ARG A 334 9.51 19.23 1.07
C ARG A 334 8.31 18.43 1.58
N PHE A 335 7.25 18.29 0.76
CA PHE A 335 6.10 17.47 1.09
C PHE A 335 6.49 15.99 1.27
N LEU A 336 7.30 15.44 0.38
CA LEU A 336 7.78 14.05 0.48
C LEU A 336 8.62 13.85 1.76
N LYS A 337 9.55 14.76 2.08
CA LYS A 337 10.33 14.71 3.31
C LYS A 337 9.45 14.77 4.56
N TYR A 338 8.41 15.60 4.54
CA TYR A 338 7.43 15.67 5.62
C TYR A 338 6.72 14.32 5.81
N MET A 339 6.16 13.74 4.74
CA MET A 339 5.42 12.47 4.79
C MET A 339 6.29 11.29 5.28
N LEU A 340 7.60 11.32 5.02
CA LEU A 340 8.54 10.27 5.41
C LEU A 340 9.22 10.54 6.75
N SER A 341 9.08 11.74 7.33
CA SER A 341 9.67 12.08 8.61
C SER A 341 9.13 11.20 9.73
N LYS A 342 9.94 10.92 10.75
CA LYS A 342 9.55 10.06 11.87
C LYS A 342 8.24 10.53 12.53
N ASP A 343 8.11 11.83 12.80
CA ASP A 343 6.96 12.39 13.52
C ASP A 343 5.65 12.21 12.73
N VAL A 344 5.70 12.37 11.41
CA VAL A 344 4.53 12.16 10.53
C VAL A 344 4.23 10.67 10.36
N GLN A 345 5.24 9.84 10.26
CA GLN A 345 5.06 8.38 10.19
C GLN A 345 4.48 7.81 11.49
N GLU A 346 4.81 8.35 12.65
CA GLU A 346 4.13 8.02 13.92
C GLU A 346 2.64 8.42 13.87
N GLN A 347 2.31 9.54 13.24
CA GLN A 347 0.92 9.93 13.03
C GLN A 347 0.21 9.04 11.99
N ILE A 348 0.88 8.61 10.92
CA ILE A 348 0.35 7.61 9.97
C ILE A 348 -0.05 6.35 10.72
N VAL A 349 0.84 5.80 11.56
CA VAL A 349 0.52 4.61 12.38
C VAL A 349 -0.74 4.83 13.22
N THR A 350 -0.82 5.95 13.94
CA THR A 350 -1.91 6.17 14.91
C THR A 350 -3.23 6.60 14.29
N LYS A 351 -3.19 7.34 13.16
CA LYS A 351 -4.39 7.85 12.48
C LYS A 351 -4.93 6.88 11.43
N THR A 352 -4.04 6.12 10.76
CA THR A 352 -4.42 5.30 9.60
C THR A 352 -4.21 3.80 9.81
N HIS A 353 -3.53 3.41 10.90
CA HIS A 353 -3.15 2.03 11.19
C HIS A 353 -2.35 1.35 10.07
N GLN A 354 -1.60 2.11 9.28
CA GLN A 354 -0.68 1.58 8.28
C GLN A 354 0.68 1.28 8.91
N ALA A 355 1.37 0.27 8.39
CA ALA A 355 2.71 -0.04 8.82
C ALA A 355 3.70 0.99 8.26
N PRO A 356 4.50 1.66 9.10
CA PRO A 356 5.36 2.74 8.66
C PRO A 356 6.50 2.23 7.78
N SER A 357 6.93 3.06 6.83
CA SER A 357 8.14 2.82 6.02
C SER A 357 9.42 3.32 6.69
N ASN A 358 9.30 4.25 7.65
CA ASN A 358 10.43 4.85 8.35
C ASN A 358 11.07 3.85 9.33
N PRO A 359 12.36 3.50 9.17
CA PRO A 359 13.03 2.50 10.01
C PRO A 359 13.30 2.96 11.44
N ASN A 360 13.11 4.27 11.74
CA ASN A 360 13.34 4.84 13.07
C ASN A 360 12.14 4.67 14.02
N ILE A 361 11.05 4.04 13.56
CA ILE A 361 9.89 3.70 14.38
C ILE A 361 10.05 2.27 14.88
N SER A 362 10.13 2.09 16.21
CA SER A 362 10.34 0.78 16.78
C SER A 362 9.06 -0.05 16.87
N ASP A 363 9.19 -1.37 16.72
CA ASP A 363 8.07 -2.30 16.90
C ASP A 363 7.45 -2.18 18.30
N THR A 364 8.25 -1.90 19.34
CA THR A 364 7.76 -1.65 20.70
C THR A 364 6.84 -0.44 20.74
N TRP A 365 7.22 0.66 20.09
CA TRP A 365 6.39 1.85 20.04
C TRP A 365 5.07 1.58 19.30
N ILE A 366 5.12 0.88 18.15
CA ILE A 366 3.90 0.50 17.41
C ILE A 366 2.99 -0.35 18.30
N HIS A 367 3.55 -1.30 19.05
CA HIS A 367 2.77 -2.16 19.96
C HIS A 367 2.11 -1.36 21.10
N GLU A 368 2.78 -0.34 21.62
CA GLU A 368 2.20 0.54 22.65
C GLU A 368 1.06 1.40 22.11
N GLN A 369 1.10 1.79 20.82
CA GLN A 369 0.09 2.66 20.21
C GLN A 369 -1.06 1.87 19.57
N VAL A 370 -0.75 0.86 18.76
CA VAL A 370 -1.72 0.05 17.99
C VAL A 370 -1.33 -1.43 18.08
N PRO A 371 -1.64 -2.12 19.19
CA PRO A 371 -1.20 -3.50 19.44
C PRO A 371 -1.58 -4.47 18.31
N VAL A 372 -2.79 -4.35 17.78
CA VAL A 372 -3.27 -5.25 16.72
C VAL A 372 -2.47 -5.08 15.43
N LEU A 373 -2.08 -3.86 15.06
CA LEU A 373 -1.20 -3.61 13.94
C LEU A 373 0.18 -4.22 14.20
N ALA A 374 0.73 -3.99 15.39
CA ALA A 374 2.05 -4.51 15.75
C ALA A 374 2.09 -6.04 15.68
N ASP A 375 1.07 -6.73 16.22
CA ASP A 375 0.97 -8.18 16.17
C ASP A 375 0.90 -8.69 14.72
N ALA A 376 0.09 -8.07 13.87
CA ALA A 376 -0.03 -8.45 12.46
C ALA A 376 1.28 -8.19 11.67
N VAL A 377 1.92 -7.04 11.89
CA VAL A 377 3.23 -6.71 11.29
C VAL A 377 4.29 -7.71 11.74
N GLN A 378 4.29 -8.08 13.02
CA GLN A 378 5.23 -9.04 13.57
C GLN A 378 5.08 -10.42 12.93
N VAL A 379 3.85 -10.89 12.69
CA VAL A 379 3.58 -12.14 11.95
C VAL A 379 4.24 -12.10 10.58
N CYS A 380 4.08 -11.00 9.82
CA CYS A 380 4.68 -10.89 8.48
C CYS A 380 6.20 -10.77 8.53
N LYS A 381 6.75 -10.03 9.48
CA LYS A 381 8.21 -9.90 9.65
C LYS A 381 8.88 -11.21 10.06
N GLN A 382 8.16 -12.06 10.80
CA GLN A 382 8.66 -13.37 11.27
C GLN A 382 8.36 -14.50 10.28
N ALA A 383 7.62 -14.27 9.22
CA ALA A 383 7.42 -15.25 8.18
C ALA A 383 8.78 -15.68 7.59
N ASP A 384 8.96 -16.98 7.39
CA ASP A 384 10.21 -17.56 6.90
C ASP A 384 10.58 -17.03 5.51
N LEU A 385 9.57 -16.74 4.70
CA LEU A 385 9.70 -16.28 3.33
C LEU A 385 8.87 -15.01 3.12
N GLN A 386 9.50 -13.98 2.55
CA GLN A 386 8.82 -12.76 2.15
C GLN A 386 8.76 -12.67 0.63
N ILE A 387 7.60 -12.24 0.12
CA ILE A 387 7.33 -12.10 -1.30
C ILE A 387 6.78 -10.71 -1.64
N LEU A 388 6.84 -10.35 -2.91
CA LEU A 388 6.19 -9.15 -3.45
C LEU A 388 4.78 -9.49 -3.92
N THR A 389 3.95 -8.47 -4.11
CA THR A 389 2.63 -8.67 -4.72
C THR A 389 2.77 -9.12 -6.18
N LEU A 390 1.81 -9.87 -6.67
CA LEU A 390 1.81 -10.33 -8.06
C LEU A 390 1.91 -9.14 -9.04
N TYR A 391 1.27 -8.03 -8.72
CA TYR A 391 1.32 -6.79 -9.50
C TYR A 391 2.71 -6.14 -9.54
N SER A 392 3.54 -6.38 -8.52
CA SER A 392 4.92 -5.87 -8.48
C SER A 392 5.91 -6.73 -9.27
N VAL A 393 5.59 -8.00 -9.53
CA VAL A 393 6.46 -8.92 -10.27
C VAL A 393 6.08 -9.06 -11.74
N LEU A 394 4.80 -8.89 -12.08
CA LEU A 394 4.33 -8.93 -13.46
C LEU A 394 4.79 -7.69 -14.25
N PRO A 395 5.04 -7.85 -15.57
CA PRO A 395 5.17 -6.70 -16.46
C PRO A 395 3.92 -5.81 -16.39
N ALA A 396 4.14 -4.55 -16.61
CA ALA A 396 3.13 -3.52 -16.49
C ALA A 396 1.83 -3.80 -17.28
N LYS A 397 1.94 -4.28 -18.51
CA LYS A 397 0.80 -4.62 -19.35
C LYS A 397 0.03 -5.83 -18.79
N SER A 398 0.75 -6.86 -18.37
CA SER A 398 0.18 -8.07 -17.76
C SER A 398 -0.52 -7.74 -16.44
N SER A 399 0.07 -6.88 -15.62
CA SER A 399 -0.51 -6.38 -14.38
C SER A 399 -1.86 -5.67 -14.63
N ALA A 400 -1.94 -4.78 -15.62
CA ALA A 400 -3.18 -4.09 -15.97
C ALA A 400 -4.30 -5.01 -16.47
N GLN A 401 -3.96 -6.13 -17.13
CA GLN A 401 -4.93 -7.10 -17.60
C GLN A 401 -5.40 -8.06 -16.51
N MET A 402 -4.59 -8.27 -15.47
CA MET A 402 -4.87 -9.23 -14.40
C MET A 402 -6.17 -8.88 -13.67
N ASP A 403 -6.40 -7.64 -13.29
CA ASP A 403 -7.61 -7.21 -12.58
C ASP A 403 -8.88 -7.54 -13.36
N GLN A 404 -8.90 -7.26 -14.67
CA GLN A 404 -10.04 -7.58 -15.52
C GLN A 404 -10.30 -9.09 -15.60
N LEU A 405 -9.24 -9.91 -15.69
CA LEU A 405 -9.38 -11.37 -15.72
C LEU A 405 -9.83 -11.92 -14.37
N LEU A 406 -9.35 -11.40 -13.26
CA LEU A 406 -9.81 -11.80 -11.93
C LEU A 406 -11.27 -11.40 -11.71
N GLU A 407 -11.68 -10.22 -12.18
CA GLU A 407 -13.09 -9.82 -12.16
C GLU A 407 -13.97 -10.74 -13.01
N ASP A 408 -13.48 -11.14 -14.18
CA ASP A 408 -14.18 -12.08 -15.06
C ASP A 408 -14.30 -13.48 -14.42
N LEU A 409 -13.25 -13.97 -13.73
CA LEU A 409 -13.33 -15.18 -12.90
C LEU A 409 -14.35 -15.06 -11.78
N LEU A 410 -14.34 -13.92 -11.06
CA LEU A 410 -15.29 -13.67 -9.97
C LEU A 410 -16.74 -13.70 -10.47
N ARG A 411 -16.98 -13.23 -11.70
CA ARG A 411 -18.28 -13.28 -12.39
C ARG A 411 -18.59 -14.66 -13.00
N GLY A 412 -17.71 -15.64 -12.86
CA GLY A 412 -17.89 -17.00 -13.36
C GLY A 412 -17.59 -17.20 -14.84
N LYS A 413 -16.85 -16.29 -15.47
CA LYS A 413 -16.37 -16.50 -16.85
C LYS A 413 -15.23 -17.53 -16.87
N ASP A 414 -15.15 -18.29 -17.95
CA ASP A 414 -14.08 -19.26 -18.18
C ASP A 414 -12.85 -18.57 -18.81
N VAL A 415 -12.03 -17.93 -17.94
CA VAL A 415 -10.81 -17.22 -18.34
C VAL A 415 -9.55 -17.73 -17.60
N GLN A 416 -9.62 -18.91 -16.98
CA GLN A 416 -8.52 -19.48 -16.19
C GLN A 416 -7.23 -19.60 -17.01
N GLN A 417 -7.32 -20.09 -18.25
CA GLN A 417 -6.16 -20.21 -19.12
C GLN A 417 -5.55 -18.85 -19.52
N SER A 418 -6.36 -17.80 -19.58
CA SER A 418 -5.86 -16.44 -19.82
C SER A 418 -5.07 -15.91 -18.61
N VAL A 419 -5.54 -16.21 -17.36
CA VAL A 419 -4.80 -15.89 -16.14
C VAL A 419 -3.47 -16.65 -16.09
N VAL A 420 -3.48 -17.95 -16.40
CA VAL A 420 -2.26 -18.78 -16.49
C VAL A 420 -1.28 -18.18 -17.51
N SER A 421 -1.76 -17.83 -18.69
CA SER A 421 -0.91 -17.28 -19.75
C SER A 421 -0.27 -15.94 -19.36
N ILE A 422 -0.99 -15.05 -18.68
CA ILE A 422 -0.43 -13.79 -18.20
C ILE A 422 0.69 -14.00 -17.17
N ILE A 423 0.63 -15.08 -16.38
CA ILE A 423 1.67 -15.39 -15.41
C ILE A 423 2.87 -16.11 -16.05
N ALA A 424 2.61 -17.05 -16.95
CA ALA A 424 3.62 -18.00 -17.44
C ALA A 424 4.26 -17.61 -18.77
N ASP A 425 3.58 -16.85 -19.65
CA ASP A 425 4.07 -16.58 -21.01
C ASP A 425 4.78 -15.21 -21.15
N LEU A 426 5.39 -14.73 -20.06
CA LEU A 426 6.01 -13.41 -19.96
C LEU A 426 7.20 -13.17 -20.92
N GLU A 427 7.83 -14.22 -21.43
CA GLU A 427 8.96 -14.08 -22.36
C GLU A 427 8.53 -13.49 -23.72
N GLN A 428 7.25 -13.67 -24.09
CA GLN A 428 6.72 -13.15 -25.36
C GLN A 428 6.38 -11.65 -25.33
N GLU A 429 6.34 -11.03 -24.15
CA GLU A 429 5.98 -9.61 -23.97
C GLU A 429 7.22 -8.68 -23.84
N ARG A 430 8.44 -9.23 -23.93
CA ARG A 430 9.69 -8.46 -23.76
C ARG A 430 10.31 -7.98 -25.07
N GLU A 431 9.75 -8.35 -26.21
CA GLU A 431 10.09 -7.81 -27.54
C GLU A 431 9.17 -6.60 -27.87
#